data_290555dec037ef6fba809cf40021ad41
#
_entry.id   290555dec037ef6fba809cf40021ad41
#
_cell.length_a   1.000
_cell.length_b   1.000
_cell.length_c   1.000
_cell.angle_alpha   90.00
_cell.angle_beta   90.00
_cell.angle_gamma   90.00
#
_symmetry.space_group_name_H-M   'P 1'
#
loop_
_entity.id
_entity.type
_entity.pdbx_description
1 polymer ?
#
loop_
_entity_poly.entity_id
_entity_poly.type
_entity_poly.pdbx_seq_one_letter_code
_entity_poly.pdbx_strand_id
1 'polypeptide(L)'
;MTNAQVPSPRPDVPLIERFEPLAGAYDVMFCDVWGVVHNGIIAYADACAALERFRARGGAVILLTNAPRPGATVVRILDRLAVPHAAYDAIVSSGDVTREIVENRLAQRVFHLGPERDRPIFAGLDVHFAPVEEADYVVCSGLFDDSKETPESYRDMFALMLARKLFMVCANPDIVVERGETLLYCAG
;
A
#
# COMPACT_ATOMS: atom_id res chain seq x y z
N MET A 1 16.22 -37.48 -16.51
CA MET A 1 16.66 -36.27 -17.24
C MET A 1 15.41 -35.47 -17.57
N THR A 2 15.03 -34.55 -16.72
CA THR A 2 13.85 -33.70 -16.89
C THR A 2 14.20 -32.54 -17.81
N ASN A 3 13.58 -32.52 -18.98
CA ASN A 3 13.72 -31.45 -19.96
C ASN A 3 13.17 -30.14 -19.34
N ALA A 4 14.05 -29.24 -18.96
CA ALA A 4 13.68 -27.90 -18.56
C ALA A 4 13.15 -27.17 -19.81
N GLN A 5 11.86 -26.96 -19.86
CA GLN A 5 11.19 -26.22 -20.91
C GLN A 5 11.67 -24.77 -20.85
N VAL A 6 12.43 -24.34 -21.84
CA VAL A 6 12.84 -22.94 -22.01
C VAL A 6 11.55 -22.10 -22.13
N PRO A 7 11.33 -21.09 -21.27
CA PRO A 7 10.15 -20.26 -21.39
C PRO A 7 10.13 -19.60 -22.78
N SER A 8 8.98 -19.65 -23.44
CA SER A 8 8.76 -18.94 -24.70
C SER A 8 9.11 -17.46 -24.55
N PRO A 9 9.73 -16.82 -25.57
CA PRO A 9 10.05 -15.40 -25.51
C PRO A 9 8.76 -14.61 -25.19
N ARG A 10 8.83 -13.74 -24.18
CA ARG A 10 7.75 -12.82 -23.88
C ARG A 10 7.48 -11.97 -25.12
N PRO A 11 6.23 -11.72 -25.49
CA PRO A 11 5.96 -10.80 -26.58
C PRO A 11 6.65 -9.47 -26.28
N ASP A 12 7.33 -8.89 -27.25
CA ASP A 12 7.93 -7.57 -27.13
C ASP A 12 6.86 -6.59 -26.70
N VAL A 13 6.96 -6.10 -25.46
CA VAL A 13 6.08 -5.04 -24.96
C VAL A 13 6.57 -3.74 -25.58
N PRO A 14 5.78 -3.07 -26.42
CA PRO A 14 6.23 -1.85 -27.05
C PRO A 14 6.47 -0.77 -26.02
N LEU A 15 7.64 -0.11 -26.11
CA LEU A 15 7.88 1.12 -25.37
C LEU A 15 7.02 2.24 -25.96
N ILE A 16 6.27 2.90 -25.13
CA ILE A 16 5.47 4.05 -25.52
C ILE A 16 6.11 5.33 -24.99
N GLU A 17 6.28 6.31 -25.85
CA GLU A 17 6.79 7.63 -25.44
C GLU A 17 5.69 8.51 -24.82
N ARG A 18 4.43 8.21 -25.12
CA ARG A 18 3.26 8.99 -24.68
C ARG A 18 2.13 8.06 -24.25
N PHE A 19 1.51 8.40 -23.13
CA PHE A 19 0.35 7.68 -22.62
C PHE A 19 -0.94 7.98 -23.40
N GLU A 20 -1.06 9.17 -23.96
CA GLU A 20 -2.28 9.69 -24.58
C GLU A 20 -2.92 8.77 -25.65
N PRO A 21 -2.17 8.10 -26.55
CA PRO A 21 -2.76 7.20 -27.53
C PRO A 21 -3.46 5.98 -26.89
N LEU A 22 -2.93 5.49 -25.77
CA LEU A 22 -3.54 4.36 -25.03
C LEU A 22 -4.76 4.83 -24.24
N ALA A 23 -4.66 5.97 -23.61
CA ALA A 23 -5.69 6.50 -22.72
C ALA A 23 -7.05 6.69 -23.41
N GLY A 24 -7.06 6.97 -24.74
CA GLY A 24 -8.28 7.14 -25.53
C GLY A 24 -9.13 5.88 -25.68
N ALA A 25 -8.59 4.70 -25.39
CA ALA A 25 -9.28 3.42 -25.50
C ALA A 25 -9.98 2.96 -24.21
N TYR A 26 -9.87 3.73 -23.13
CA TYR A 26 -10.36 3.34 -21.80
C TYR A 26 -11.19 4.46 -21.16
N ASP A 27 -12.23 4.05 -20.42
CA ASP A 27 -13.10 4.94 -19.66
C ASP A 27 -12.67 5.06 -18.20
N VAL A 28 -11.94 4.09 -17.68
CA VAL A 28 -11.49 4.03 -16.28
C VAL A 28 -10.01 3.71 -16.22
N MET A 29 -9.29 4.41 -15.35
CA MET A 29 -7.89 4.18 -15.04
C MET A 29 -7.72 3.84 -13.56
N PHE A 30 -7.11 2.69 -13.29
CA PHE A 30 -6.54 2.39 -11.99
C PHE A 30 -5.08 2.80 -11.99
N CYS A 31 -4.72 3.71 -11.12
CA CYS A 31 -3.39 4.30 -11.07
C CYS A 31 -2.75 4.03 -9.70
N ASP A 32 -1.56 3.46 -9.69
CA ASP A 32 -0.74 3.39 -8.48
C ASP A 32 -0.33 4.79 -8.02
N VAL A 33 0.04 4.92 -6.75
CA VAL A 33 0.31 6.21 -6.12
C VAL A 33 1.80 6.43 -5.91
N TRP A 34 2.46 5.51 -5.17
CA TRP A 34 3.87 5.67 -4.82
C TRP A 34 4.77 5.34 -6.02
N GLY A 35 5.69 6.24 -6.35
CA GLY A 35 6.55 6.11 -7.54
C GLY A 35 5.87 6.48 -8.85
N VAL A 36 4.56 6.73 -8.87
CA VAL A 36 3.78 7.12 -10.06
C VAL A 36 3.22 8.52 -9.94
N VAL A 37 2.55 8.84 -8.83
CA VAL A 37 1.98 10.17 -8.56
C VAL A 37 2.93 11.02 -7.73
N HIS A 38 3.67 10.41 -6.81
CA HIS A 38 4.68 11.05 -5.97
C HIS A 38 5.75 10.06 -5.50
N ASN A 39 6.88 10.57 -4.98
CA ASN A 39 7.96 9.78 -4.38
C ASN A 39 8.02 9.91 -2.83
N GLY A 40 6.96 10.40 -2.21
CA GLY A 40 6.91 10.67 -0.76
C GLY A 40 7.50 12.02 -0.35
N ILE A 41 8.13 12.77 -1.27
CA ILE A 41 8.72 14.08 -1.06
C ILE A 41 8.08 15.13 -1.95
N ILE A 42 7.90 14.82 -3.23
CA ILE A 42 7.28 15.69 -4.24
C ILE A 42 6.27 14.92 -5.07
N ALA A 43 5.25 15.62 -5.56
CA ALA A 43 4.37 15.11 -6.61
C ALA A 43 5.04 15.19 -7.98
N TYR A 44 4.72 14.24 -8.85
CA TYR A 44 5.16 14.27 -10.25
C TYR A 44 4.16 15.07 -11.09
N ALA A 45 4.51 16.29 -11.41
CA ALA A 45 3.62 17.24 -12.10
C ALA A 45 3.09 16.69 -13.43
N ASP A 46 3.92 16.03 -14.21
CA ASP A 46 3.54 15.45 -15.51
C ASP A 46 2.54 14.30 -15.37
N ALA A 47 2.71 13.46 -14.35
CA ALA A 47 1.77 12.38 -14.02
C ALA A 47 0.42 12.98 -13.60
N CYS A 48 0.41 13.92 -12.67
CA CYS A 48 -0.81 14.61 -12.24
C CYS A 48 -1.54 15.25 -13.43
N ALA A 49 -0.82 15.98 -14.29
CA ALA A 49 -1.40 16.61 -15.47
C ALA A 49 -1.93 15.57 -16.50
N ALA A 50 -1.33 14.39 -16.59
CA ALA A 50 -1.84 13.32 -17.44
C ALA A 50 -3.18 12.77 -16.91
N LEU A 51 -3.28 12.56 -15.59
CA LEU A 51 -4.51 12.11 -14.92
C LEU A 51 -5.62 13.16 -15.06
N GLU A 52 -5.32 14.45 -14.85
CA GLU A 52 -6.28 15.55 -15.07
C GLU A 52 -6.81 15.58 -16.51
N ARG A 53 -5.93 15.43 -17.50
CA ARG A 53 -6.34 15.37 -18.91
C ARG A 53 -7.21 14.13 -19.20
N PHE A 54 -6.93 13.00 -18.55
CA PHE A 54 -7.76 11.79 -18.70
C PHE A 54 -9.17 12.05 -18.16
N ARG A 55 -9.30 12.65 -17.00
CA ARG A 55 -10.60 13.02 -16.39
C ARG A 55 -11.33 14.10 -17.19
N ALA A 56 -10.62 15.10 -17.71
CA ALA A 56 -11.21 16.16 -18.51
C ALA A 56 -11.87 15.66 -19.82
N ARG A 57 -11.51 14.44 -20.28
CA ARG A 57 -12.15 13.77 -21.41
C ARG A 57 -13.34 12.90 -21.02
N GLY A 58 -13.74 12.90 -19.75
CA GLY A 58 -14.84 12.09 -19.22
C GLY A 58 -14.41 10.73 -18.65
N GLY A 59 -13.10 10.42 -18.58
CA GLY A 59 -12.59 9.24 -17.93
C GLY A 59 -12.63 9.34 -16.41
N ALA A 60 -12.70 8.21 -15.71
CA ALA A 60 -12.59 8.13 -14.26
C ALA A 60 -11.21 7.64 -13.83
N VAL A 61 -10.62 8.24 -12.79
CA VAL A 61 -9.33 7.85 -12.20
C VAL A 61 -9.53 7.37 -10.78
N ILE A 62 -9.17 6.12 -10.53
CA ILE A 62 -9.16 5.52 -9.19
C ILE A 62 -7.69 5.32 -8.78
N LEU A 63 -7.25 6.01 -7.74
CA LEU A 63 -5.93 5.76 -7.17
C LEU A 63 -5.96 4.47 -6.33
N LEU A 64 -5.05 3.56 -6.63
CA LEU A 64 -4.84 2.34 -5.85
C LEU A 64 -3.51 2.45 -5.12
N THR A 65 -3.49 2.16 -3.84
CA THR A 65 -2.26 2.18 -3.06
C THR A 65 -2.19 1.05 -2.05
N ASN A 66 -1.03 0.42 -1.93
CA ASN A 66 -0.72 -0.51 -0.87
C ASN A 66 -0.30 0.18 0.45
N ALA A 67 -0.45 1.49 0.55
CA ALA A 67 -0.23 2.21 1.80
C ALA A 67 -1.13 1.65 2.92
N PRO A 68 -0.56 1.29 4.09
CA PRO A 68 -1.31 0.74 5.23
C PRO A 68 -2.03 1.85 6.01
N ARG A 69 -2.77 2.69 5.30
CA ARG A 69 -3.46 3.86 5.85
C ARG A 69 -4.81 4.04 5.18
N PRO A 70 -5.86 4.38 5.95
CA PRO A 70 -7.17 4.69 5.36
C PRO A 70 -7.09 5.78 4.30
N GLY A 71 -7.91 5.70 3.26
CA GLY A 71 -7.93 6.62 2.13
C GLY A 71 -8.02 8.09 2.55
N ALA A 72 -8.79 8.43 3.59
CA ALA A 72 -8.83 9.77 4.15
C ALA A 72 -7.47 10.27 4.69
N THR A 73 -6.60 9.35 5.14
CA THR A 73 -5.22 9.69 5.53
C THR A 73 -4.33 9.85 4.30
N VAL A 74 -4.54 9.02 3.29
CA VAL A 74 -3.84 9.13 2.00
C VAL A 74 -4.15 10.48 1.35
N VAL A 75 -5.42 10.92 1.30
CA VAL A 75 -5.80 12.26 0.80
C VAL A 75 -4.99 13.36 1.48
N ARG A 76 -4.89 13.35 2.82
CA ARG A 76 -4.09 14.36 3.54
C ARG A 76 -2.60 14.33 3.19
N ILE A 77 -2.06 13.17 2.79
CA ILE A 77 -0.68 13.06 2.31
C ILE A 77 -0.57 13.70 0.91
N LEU A 78 -1.49 13.37 0.02
CA LEU A 78 -1.54 13.93 -1.32
C LEU A 78 -1.70 15.46 -1.31
N ASP A 79 -2.53 15.99 -0.40
CA ASP A 79 -2.71 17.44 -0.19
C ASP A 79 -1.40 18.11 0.21
N ARG A 80 -0.66 17.54 1.15
CA ARG A 80 0.66 18.07 1.57
C ARG A 80 1.71 18.04 0.46
N LEU A 81 1.58 17.10 -0.47
CA LEU A 81 2.45 16.98 -1.64
C LEU A 81 1.95 17.80 -2.82
N ALA A 82 0.86 18.57 -2.64
CA ALA A 82 0.21 19.39 -3.67
C ALA A 82 -0.25 18.57 -4.89
N VAL A 83 -0.69 17.33 -4.71
CA VAL A 83 -1.36 16.56 -5.77
C VAL A 83 -2.74 17.16 -5.99
N PRO A 84 -3.09 17.57 -7.21
CA PRO A 84 -4.38 18.19 -7.48
C PRO A 84 -5.55 17.21 -7.29
N HIS A 85 -6.61 17.64 -6.60
CA HIS A 85 -7.85 16.86 -6.52
C HIS A 85 -8.50 16.59 -7.89
N ALA A 86 -8.19 17.44 -8.88
CA ALA A 86 -8.61 17.24 -10.27
C ALA A 86 -7.97 15.99 -10.91
N ALA A 87 -6.90 15.43 -10.33
CA ALA A 87 -6.19 14.27 -10.87
C ALA A 87 -6.89 12.93 -10.61
N TYR A 88 -7.83 12.84 -9.66
CA TYR A 88 -8.47 11.56 -9.29
C TYR A 88 -9.92 11.74 -8.83
N ASP A 89 -10.70 10.66 -8.89
CA ASP A 89 -12.10 10.59 -8.45
C ASP A 89 -12.24 9.90 -7.11
N ALA A 90 -11.46 8.84 -6.89
CA ALA A 90 -11.50 8.04 -5.68
C ALA A 90 -10.12 7.46 -5.34
N ILE A 91 -9.97 7.01 -4.09
CA ILE A 91 -8.80 6.30 -3.60
C ILE A 91 -9.25 4.99 -2.97
N VAL A 92 -8.55 3.92 -3.27
CA VAL A 92 -8.66 2.62 -2.60
C VAL A 92 -7.29 2.29 -2.01
N SER A 93 -7.23 2.05 -0.71
CA SER A 93 -5.98 1.75 -0.01
C SER A 93 -6.01 0.37 0.67
N SER A 94 -4.83 -0.24 0.83
CA SER A 94 -4.69 -1.41 1.69
C SER A 94 -5.13 -1.14 3.13
N GLY A 95 -4.97 0.11 3.59
CA GLY A 95 -5.45 0.51 4.91
C GLY A 95 -6.95 0.42 5.07
N ASP A 96 -7.74 0.76 4.03
CA ASP A 96 -9.20 0.63 4.05
C ASP A 96 -9.62 -0.85 4.09
N VAL A 97 -8.99 -1.69 3.25
CA VAL A 97 -9.24 -3.14 3.24
C VAL A 97 -8.85 -3.79 4.58
N THR A 98 -7.70 -3.40 5.13
CA THR A 98 -7.25 -3.87 6.46
C THR A 98 -8.24 -3.46 7.54
N ARG A 99 -8.76 -2.24 7.48
CA ARG A 99 -9.77 -1.73 8.41
C ARG A 99 -11.04 -2.56 8.35
N GLU A 100 -11.53 -2.91 7.17
CA GLU A 100 -12.71 -3.78 7.01
C GLU A 100 -12.48 -5.17 7.64
N ILE A 101 -11.27 -5.73 7.47
CA ILE A 101 -10.91 -7.01 8.12
C ILE A 101 -10.93 -6.88 9.64
N VAL A 102 -10.45 -5.75 10.19
CA VAL A 102 -10.48 -5.46 11.64
C VAL A 102 -11.91 -5.30 12.14
N GLU A 103 -12.76 -4.56 11.41
CA GLU A 103 -14.18 -4.36 11.75
C GLU A 103 -14.92 -5.70 11.88
N ASN A 104 -14.57 -6.68 11.06
CA ASN A 104 -15.14 -8.03 11.14
C ASN A 104 -14.55 -8.90 12.28
N ARG A 105 -13.63 -8.34 13.11
CA ARG A 105 -12.91 -9.05 14.18
C ARG A 105 -12.88 -8.32 15.52
N LEU A 106 -13.80 -7.39 15.78
CA LEU A 106 -13.80 -6.56 16.99
C LEU A 106 -13.88 -7.35 18.29
N ALA A 107 -14.47 -8.55 18.30
CA ALA A 107 -14.50 -9.44 19.45
C ALA A 107 -13.14 -10.14 19.74
N GLN A 108 -12.17 -10.01 18.86
CA GLN A 108 -10.85 -10.64 18.96
C GLN A 108 -9.81 -9.60 19.42
N ARG A 109 -8.80 -10.09 20.15
CA ARG A 109 -7.66 -9.24 20.55
C ARG A 109 -6.65 -9.15 19.43
N VAL A 110 -6.24 -7.92 19.08
CA VAL A 110 -5.29 -7.67 18.01
C VAL A 110 -3.92 -7.26 18.55
N PHE A 111 -2.87 -7.84 17.98
CA PHE A 111 -1.53 -7.27 18.07
C PHE A 111 -1.25 -6.44 16.81
N HIS A 112 -0.91 -5.18 16.99
CA HIS A 112 -0.48 -4.31 15.89
C HIS A 112 1.04 -4.30 15.80
N LEU A 113 1.59 -4.93 14.76
CA LEU A 113 2.98 -4.83 14.36
C LEU A 113 3.11 -3.72 13.32
N GLY A 114 3.66 -2.58 13.73
CA GLY A 114 3.82 -1.44 12.86
C GLY A 114 3.98 -0.13 13.61
N PRO A 115 4.38 0.94 12.92
CA PRO A 115 4.65 2.23 13.50
C PRO A 115 3.35 2.93 13.95
N GLU A 116 3.48 3.85 14.91
CA GLU A 116 2.35 4.61 15.46
C GLU A 116 1.60 5.42 14.39
N ARG A 117 2.28 5.87 13.33
CA ARG A 117 1.68 6.59 12.21
C ARG A 117 0.61 5.80 11.44
N ASP A 118 0.57 4.47 11.59
CA ASP A 118 -0.40 3.59 10.92
C ASP A 118 -1.59 3.22 11.83
N ARG A 119 -1.59 3.65 13.11
CA ARG A 119 -2.72 3.54 14.03
C ARG A 119 -4.07 4.05 13.50
N PRO A 120 -4.13 5.01 12.55
CA PRO A 120 -5.40 5.40 11.94
C PRO A 120 -6.21 4.26 11.32
N ILE A 121 -5.61 3.11 11.00
CA ILE A 121 -6.33 1.87 10.61
C ILE A 121 -7.43 1.54 11.64
N PHE A 122 -7.16 1.75 12.91
CA PHE A 122 -8.05 1.37 14.03
C PHE A 122 -8.93 2.53 14.54
N ALA A 123 -8.77 3.73 13.98
CA ALA A 123 -9.45 4.92 14.50
C ALA A 123 -10.97 4.78 14.49
N GLY A 124 -11.62 5.04 15.64
CA GLY A 124 -13.08 4.95 15.79
C GLY A 124 -13.64 3.53 15.84
N LEU A 125 -12.80 2.51 15.89
CA LEU A 125 -13.18 1.11 16.13
C LEU A 125 -12.97 0.76 17.61
N ASP A 126 -13.87 -0.03 18.19
CA ASP A 126 -13.73 -0.57 19.55
C ASP A 126 -12.84 -1.81 19.53
N VAL A 127 -11.54 -1.57 19.37
CA VAL A 127 -10.53 -2.63 19.17
C VAL A 127 -9.84 -2.96 20.49
N HIS A 128 -9.75 -4.24 20.80
CA HIS A 128 -9.03 -4.76 21.96
C HIS A 128 -7.57 -5.07 21.60
N PHE A 129 -6.66 -4.15 21.89
CA PHE A 129 -5.24 -4.38 21.71
C PHE A 129 -4.68 -5.31 22.79
N ALA A 130 -3.78 -6.21 22.38
CA ALA A 130 -3.08 -7.11 23.29
C ALA A 130 -1.61 -7.30 22.87
N PRO A 131 -0.73 -7.68 23.80
CA PRO A 131 0.62 -8.11 23.44
C PRO A 131 0.56 -9.38 22.58
N VAL A 132 1.64 -9.65 21.85
CA VAL A 132 1.68 -10.78 20.89
C VAL A 132 1.41 -12.14 21.53
N GLU A 133 1.74 -12.30 22.82
CA GLU A 133 1.51 -13.50 23.62
C GLU A 133 0.04 -13.81 23.86
N GLU A 134 -0.81 -12.76 23.83
CA GLU A 134 -2.24 -12.86 24.16
C GLU A 134 -3.15 -12.59 22.99
N ALA A 135 -2.63 -12.05 21.89
CA ALA A 135 -3.42 -11.67 20.72
C ALA A 135 -4.07 -12.88 20.05
N ASP A 136 -5.21 -12.69 19.44
CA ASP A 136 -5.92 -13.69 18.66
C ASP A 136 -5.56 -13.60 17.16
N TYR A 137 -5.12 -12.42 16.71
CA TYR A 137 -4.59 -12.16 15.35
C TYR A 137 -3.63 -10.97 15.33
N VAL A 138 -2.96 -10.80 14.21
CA VAL A 138 -1.97 -9.74 13.98
C VAL A 138 -2.38 -8.87 12.80
N VAL A 139 -2.20 -7.56 12.93
CA VAL A 139 -2.18 -6.62 11.80
C VAL A 139 -0.75 -6.11 11.68
N CYS A 140 -0.08 -6.48 10.58
CA CYS A 140 1.27 -6.02 10.25
C CYS A 140 1.18 -4.91 9.21
N SER A 141 1.56 -3.68 9.59
CA SER A 141 1.61 -2.52 8.70
C SER A 141 3.04 -2.07 8.38
N GLY A 142 4.04 -2.66 9.03
CA GLY A 142 5.46 -2.36 8.86
C GLY A 142 6.26 -2.65 10.11
N LEU A 143 7.48 -2.16 10.17
CA LEU A 143 8.35 -2.20 11.34
C LEU A 143 7.89 -1.15 12.37
N PHE A 144 8.22 -1.30 13.64
CA PHE A 144 7.94 -0.26 14.65
C PHE A 144 8.73 1.01 14.36
N ASP A 145 10.01 0.87 13.99
CA ASP A 145 10.88 1.97 13.57
C ASP A 145 11.65 1.57 12.30
N ASP A 146 11.09 1.92 11.13
CA ASP A 146 11.66 1.61 9.81
C ASP A 146 12.99 2.33 9.51
N SER A 147 13.40 3.26 10.38
CA SER A 147 14.69 3.92 10.27
C SER A 147 15.83 3.20 11.01
N LYS A 148 15.52 2.22 11.88
CA LYS A 148 16.49 1.57 12.76
C LYS A 148 16.44 0.06 12.74
N GLU A 149 15.27 -0.49 12.42
CA GLU A 149 15.01 -1.93 12.53
C GLU A 149 15.10 -2.61 11.17
N THR A 150 15.33 -3.90 11.21
CA THR A 150 15.32 -4.76 10.03
C THR A 150 14.42 -5.97 10.30
N PRO A 151 14.00 -6.73 9.28
CA PRO A 151 13.20 -7.95 9.47
C PRO A 151 13.80 -8.94 10.49
N GLU A 152 15.14 -9.01 10.58
CA GLU A 152 15.85 -9.87 11.53
C GLU A 152 15.54 -9.53 12.99
N SER A 153 15.22 -8.27 13.28
CA SER A 153 14.85 -7.80 14.63
C SER A 153 13.59 -8.49 15.16
N TYR A 154 12.78 -9.07 14.28
CA TYR A 154 11.47 -9.65 14.60
C TYR A 154 11.47 -11.19 14.61
N ARG A 155 12.62 -11.85 14.42
CA ARG A 155 12.74 -13.31 14.28
C ARG A 155 12.06 -14.07 15.42
N ASP A 156 12.30 -13.68 16.66
CA ASP A 156 11.74 -14.37 17.83
C ASP A 156 10.23 -14.13 17.95
N MET A 157 9.78 -12.92 17.63
CA MET A 157 8.37 -12.57 17.59
C MET A 157 7.63 -13.38 16.52
N PHE A 158 8.18 -13.49 15.31
CA PHE A 158 7.60 -14.34 14.26
C PHE A 158 7.61 -15.82 14.62
N ALA A 159 8.66 -16.31 15.30
CA ALA A 159 8.67 -17.68 15.78
C ALA A 159 7.52 -17.96 16.78
N LEU A 160 7.25 -17.01 17.68
CA LEU A 160 6.11 -17.07 18.59
C LEU A 160 4.77 -17.04 17.84
N MET A 161 4.60 -16.14 16.88
CA MET A 161 3.37 -16.03 16.06
C MET A 161 3.11 -17.34 15.29
N LEU A 162 4.15 -17.95 14.72
CA LEU A 162 4.08 -19.23 14.02
C LEU A 162 3.71 -20.37 14.99
N ALA A 163 4.34 -20.45 16.16
CA ALA A 163 4.04 -21.45 17.16
C ALA A 163 2.59 -21.38 17.64
N ARG A 164 2.05 -20.17 17.76
CA ARG A 164 0.65 -19.90 18.11
C ARG A 164 -0.31 -19.99 16.92
N LYS A 165 0.19 -20.14 15.69
CA LYS A 165 -0.61 -20.17 14.45
C LYS A 165 -1.51 -18.94 14.32
N LEU A 166 -0.99 -17.76 14.68
CA LEU A 166 -1.74 -16.52 14.58
C LEU A 166 -2.04 -16.19 13.11
N PHE A 167 -3.28 -15.82 12.83
CA PHE A 167 -3.63 -15.22 11.54
C PHE A 167 -3.02 -13.83 11.47
N MET A 168 -2.34 -13.51 10.36
CA MET A 168 -1.74 -12.21 10.14
C MET A 168 -2.32 -11.56 8.90
N VAL A 169 -2.74 -10.31 9.04
CA VAL A 169 -3.06 -9.42 7.92
C VAL A 169 -1.83 -8.60 7.63
N CYS A 170 -1.24 -8.78 6.44
CA CYS A 170 -0.19 -7.91 5.93
C CYS A 170 -0.85 -6.73 5.21
N ALA A 171 -0.75 -5.54 5.79
CA ALA A 171 -1.39 -4.34 5.28
C ALA A 171 -0.57 -3.62 4.19
N ASN A 172 0.67 -4.03 3.96
CA ASN A 172 1.53 -3.56 2.86
C ASN A 172 2.44 -4.70 2.42
N PRO A 173 2.18 -5.35 1.25
CA PRO A 173 2.93 -6.51 0.80
C PRO A 173 4.31 -6.18 0.20
N ASP A 174 4.69 -4.91 0.09
CA ASP A 174 6.03 -4.55 -0.37
C ASP A 174 7.09 -4.99 0.64
N ILE A 175 8.22 -5.45 0.13
CA ILE A 175 9.39 -5.78 0.95
C ILE A 175 10.15 -4.52 1.30
N VAL A 176 10.34 -3.64 0.30
CA VAL A 176 11.04 -2.37 0.46
C VAL A 176 10.36 -1.28 -0.38
N VAL A 177 10.54 -0.04 0.02
CA VAL A 177 10.08 1.13 -0.73
C VAL A 177 11.20 2.18 -0.80
N GLU A 178 11.31 2.85 -1.92
CA GLU A 178 12.20 4.00 -2.07
C GLU A 178 11.55 5.26 -1.47
N ARG A 179 12.30 5.95 -0.60
CA ARG A 179 11.94 7.27 -0.08
C ARG A 179 13.08 8.23 -0.33
N GLY A 180 12.96 9.00 -1.38
CA GLY A 180 14.09 9.78 -1.90
C GLY A 180 15.21 8.84 -2.35
N GLU A 181 16.40 8.93 -1.75
CA GLU A 181 17.56 8.08 -2.02
C GLU A 181 17.70 6.89 -1.05
N THR A 182 16.75 6.70 -0.15
CA THR A 182 16.83 5.69 0.91
C THR A 182 15.82 4.57 0.66
N LEU A 183 16.27 3.30 0.78
CA LEU A 183 15.39 2.14 0.83
C LEU A 183 14.94 1.90 2.27
N LEU A 184 13.63 1.74 2.46
CA LEU A 184 13.00 1.41 3.73
C LEU A 184 12.29 0.07 3.63
N TYR A 185 12.39 -0.76 4.68
CA TYR A 185 11.62 -2.00 4.77
C TYR A 185 10.13 -1.70 5.00
N CYS A 186 9.29 -2.50 4.36
CA CYS A 186 7.83 -2.51 4.54
C CYS A 186 7.39 -3.75 5.32
N ALA A 187 6.09 -4.09 5.23
CA ALA A 187 5.52 -5.22 6.00
C ALA A 187 5.59 -6.57 5.27
N GLY A 188 5.94 -6.56 3.98
CA GLY A 188 6.02 -7.76 3.14
C GLY A 188 7.22 -8.67 3.39
#